data_f7af4d5ec2083a99a5b6fa0aeef045b6
#
_entry.id   f7af4d5ec2083a99a5b6fa0aeef045b6
#
_cell.length_a   1.000
_cell.length_b   1.000
_cell.length_c   1.000
_cell.angle_alpha   90.00
_cell.angle_beta   90.00
_cell.angle_gamma   90.00
#
_symmetry.space_group_name_H-M   'P 1'
#
loop_
_entity.id
_entity.type
_entity.pdbx_description
1 polymer ?
#
loop_
_entity_poly.entity_id
_entity_poly.type
_entity_poly.pdbx_seq_one_letter_code
_entity_poly.pdbx_strand_id
1 'polypeptide(L)'
;RTGIETYEGGIRCTSLTGEGTDDLPVEAPVSMNLWGFGKSFLDEADRRFAGWLRENLPKNPLKCEYFLPTVASELIDEGKAAVTVLKSTDKWYGVTYREDKPTVVAAIAQKTQEGLYPEDLWA
;
A
#
# COMPACT_ATOMS: atom_id res chain seq x y z
N ARG A 1 6.20 -4.60 3.91
CA ARG A 1 7.22 -4.79 4.95
C ARG A 1 6.62 -4.55 6.33
N THR A 2 7.10 -5.27 7.32
CA THR A 2 6.70 -5.14 8.74
C THR A 2 7.93 -4.87 9.60
N GLY A 3 7.72 -4.49 10.87
CA GLY A 3 8.83 -4.22 11.79
C GLY A 3 9.77 -3.14 11.28
N ILE A 4 9.21 -2.05 10.72
CA ILE A 4 10.01 -0.94 10.20
C ILE A 4 10.50 -0.09 11.36
N GLU A 5 11.82 0.07 11.44
CA GLU A 5 12.51 0.84 12.47
C GLU A 5 13.54 1.78 11.85
N THR A 6 13.68 2.96 12.42
CA THR A 6 14.76 3.89 12.07
C THR A 6 15.91 3.72 13.05
N TYR A 7 17.14 3.78 12.55
CA TYR A 7 18.35 3.74 13.37
C TYR A 7 19.40 4.71 12.78
N GLU A 8 20.52 4.92 13.47
CA GLU A 8 21.52 5.92 13.06
C GLU A 8 22.13 5.67 11.67
N GLY A 9 21.99 4.48 11.11
CA GLY A 9 22.51 4.15 9.77
C GLY A 9 21.44 4.11 8.67
N GLY A 10 20.15 4.29 8.99
CA GLY A 10 19.09 4.18 7.97
C GLY A 10 17.77 3.63 8.49
N ILE A 11 17.14 2.82 7.66
CA ILE A 11 15.86 2.17 7.94
C ILE A 11 16.04 0.65 7.84
N ARG A 12 15.49 -0.07 8.79
CA ARG A 12 15.51 -1.53 8.85
C ARG A 12 14.09 -2.07 8.91
N CYS A 13 13.87 -3.23 8.34
CA CYS A 13 12.58 -3.92 8.40
C CYS A 13 12.76 -5.43 8.59
N THR A 14 11.71 -6.12 9.02
CA THR A 14 11.68 -7.59 8.98
C THR A 14 11.90 -8.09 7.56
N SER A 15 12.77 -9.08 7.38
CA SER A 15 13.01 -9.69 6.08
C SER A 15 11.74 -10.33 5.50
N LEU A 16 11.64 -10.41 4.17
CA LEU A 16 10.53 -11.09 3.49
C LEU A 16 10.48 -12.59 3.80
N THR A 17 11.61 -13.18 4.15
CA THR A 17 11.68 -14.58 4.58
C THR A 17 11.13 -14.80 5.99
N GLY A 18 10.89 -13.72 6.74
CA GLY A 18 10.50 -13.78 8.15
C GLY A 18 11.66 -14.02 9.12
N GLU A 19 12.87 -14.26 8.61
CA GLU A 19 14.07 -14.48 9.40
C GLU A 19 15.05 -13.31 9.21
N GLY A 20 15.43 -12.66 10.32
CA GLY A 20 16.36 -11.54 10.31
C GLY A 20 15.73 -10.24 9.81
N THR A 21 16.59 -9.30 9.43
CA THR A 21 16.20 -7.95 8.99
C THR A 21 16.90 -7.59 7.68
N ASP A 22 16.18 -6.79 6.86
CA ASP A 22 16.74 -6.16 5.65
C ASP A 22 16.91 -4.66 5.91
N ASP A 23 18.02 -4.09 5.45
CA ASP A 23 18.19 -2.64 5.42
C ASP A 23 17.50 -2.05 4.18
N LEU A 24 16.81 -0.94 4.36
CA LEU A 24 16.12 -0.22 3.30
C LEU A 24 16.83 1.11 3.04
N PRO A 25 17.01 1.50 1.77
CA PRO A 25 17.44 2.86 1.46
C PRO A 25 16.43 3.87 2.00
N VAL A 26 16.91 4.99 2.55
CA VAL A 26 16.05 6.08 3.04
C VAL A 26 15.17 6.63 1.92
N GLU A 27 15.69 6.63 0.70
CA GLU A 27 15.01 7.11 -0.51
C GLU A 27 14.16 6.02 -1.19
N ALA A 28 13.97 4.86 -0.56
CA ALA A 28 13.18 3.78 -1.15
C ALA A 28 11.74 4.25 -1.42
N PRO A 29 11.22 4.08 -2.64
CA PRO A 29 9.82 4.41 -2.92
C PRO A 29 8.90 3.48 -2.14
N VAL A 30 7.87 4.07 -1.53
CA VAL A 30 6.81 3.32 -0.81
C VAL A 30 5.50 3.42 -1.56
N SER A 31 4.73 2.33 -1.57
CA SER A 31 3.40 2.33 -2.14
C SER A 31 2.44 3.11 -1.23
N MET A 32 1.69 4.04 -1.81
CA MET A 32 0.61 4.76 -1.15
C MET A 32 -0.75 4.08 -1.36
N ASN A 33 -0.74 2.82 -1.80
CA ASN A 33 -1.94 2.02 -2.09
C ASN A 33 -2.91 2.68 -3.10
N LEU A 34 -2.40 3.51 -3.99
CA LEU A 34 -3.14 4.04 -5.13
C LEU A 34 -2.72 3.26 -6.37
N TRP A 35 -3.60 2.41 -6.89
CA TRP A 35 -3.33 1.50 -7.98
C TRP A 35 -4.24 1.76 -9.17
N GLY A 36 -3.68 1.76 -10.37
CA GLY A 36 -4.41 1.72 -11.63
C GLY A 36 -4.21 0.35 -12.27
N PHE A 37 -5.27 -0.44 -12.36
CA PHE A 37 -5.23 -1.76 -12.98
C PHE A 37 -6.03 -1.81 -14.27
N GLY A 38 -5.51 -2.49 -15.27
CA GLY A 38 -6.29 -2.90 -16.43
C GLY A 38 -7.24 -4.06 -16.09
N LYS A 39 -8.27 -4.26 -16.92
CA LYS A 39 -9.25 -5.34 -16.73
C LYS A 39 -8.60 -6.72 -16.60
N SER A 40 -7.55 -6.99 -17.37
CA SER A 40 -6.82 -8.26 -17.32
C SER A 40 -6.25 -8.60 -15.94
N PHE A 41 -5.88 -7.60 -15.15
CA PHE A 41 -5.46 -7.81 -13.76
C PHE A 41 -6.60 -8.35 -12.90
N LEU A 42 -7.81 -7.79 -13.06
CA LEU A 42 -8.99 -8.24 -12.31
C LEU A 42 -9.37 -9.67 -12.69
N ASP A 43 -9.32 -10.01 -13.99
CA ASP A 43 -9.57 -11.36 -14.47
C ASP A 43 -8.57 -12.38 -13.90
N GLU A 44 -7.28 -12.01 -13.79
CA GLU A 44 -6.25 -12.86 -13.18
C GLU A 44 -6.42 -12.97 -11.66
N ALA A 45 -6.75 -11.90 -10.98
CA ALA A 45 -6.99 -11.90 -9.53
C ALA A 45 -8.19 -12.79 -9.17
N ASP A 46 -9.30 -12.68 -9.91
CA ASP A 46 -10.50 -13.52 -9.75
C ASP A 46 -10.18 -14.98 -9.97
N ARG A 47 -9.51 -15.31 -11.06
CA ARG A 47 -9.11 -16.68 -11.40
C ARG A 47 -8.28 -17.37 -10.31
N ARG A 48 -7.42 -16.63 -9.63
CA ARG A 48 -6.51 -17.12 -8.55
C ARG A 48 -7.22 -17.20 -7.20
N PHE A 49 -8.21 -16.35 -6.96
CA PHE A 49 -8.81 -16.13 -5.64
C PHE A 49 -9.35 -17.42 -5.01
N ALA A 50 -10.10 -18.23 -5.74
CA ALA A 50 -10.69 -19.46 -5.20
C ALA A 50 -9.64 -20.50 -4.77
N GLY A 51 -8.54 -20.61 -5.51
CA GLY A 51 -7.39 -21.45 -5.16
C GLY A 51 -6.68 -20.97 -3.91
N TRP A 52 -6.34 -19.68 -3.92
CA TRP A 52 -5.72 -19.02 -2.79
C TRP A 52 -6.56 -19.13 -1.50
N LEU A 53 -7.86 -18.92 -1.60
CA LEU A 53 -8.78 -19.01 -0.45
C LEU A 53 -8.81 -20.41 0.16
N ARG A 54 -8.91 -21.45 -0.67
CA ARG A 54 -8.89 -22.85 -0.19
C ARG A 54 -7.60 -23.19 0.57
N GLU A 55 -6.49 -22.63 0.14
CA GLU A 55 -5.20 -22.89 0.75
C GLU A 55 -4.98 -22.08 2.04
N ASN A 56 -5.39 -20.82 2.08
CA ASN A 56 -4.99 -19.87 3.12
C ASN A 56 -6.04 -19.71 4.22
N LEU A 57 -7.34 -19.84 3.89
CA LEU A 57 -8.42 -19.70 4.88
C LEU A 57 -8.29 -20.70 6.05
N PRO A 58 -7.95 -21.98 5.84
CA PRO A 58 -7.77 -22.91 6.97
C PRO A 58 -6.59 -22.55 7.89
N LYS A 59 -5.56 -21.86 7.35
CA LYS A 59 -4.37 -21.47 8.11
C LYS A 59 -4.64 -20.32 9.07
N ASN A 60 -5.49 -19.37 8.67
CA ASN A 60 -5.80 -18.18 9.46
C ASN A 60 -7.19 -17.60 9.12
N PRO A 61 -8.28 -18.23 9.58
CA PRO A 61 -9.63 -17.87 9.15
C PRO A 61 -10.08 -16.46 9.56
N LEU A 62 -9.48 -15.89 10.62
CA LEU A 62 -9.86 -14.58 11.13
C LEU A 62 -9.07 -13.41 10.53
N LYS A 63 -7.89 -13.68 9.95
CA LYS A 63 -6.98 -12.64 9.43
C LYS A 63 -6.43 -12.99 8.05
N CYS A 64 -7.17 -13.82 7.30
CA CYS A 64 -6.80 -14.19 5.95
C CYS A 64 -7.10 -13.02 5.02
N GLU A 65 -6.08 -12.47 4.37
CA GLU A 65 -6.18 -11.32 3.49
C GLU A 65 -5.54 -11.62 2.12
N TYR A 66 -6.30 -11.39 1.06
CA TYR A 66 -5.82 -11.52 -0.32
C TYR A 66 -5.25 -10.18 -0.79
N PHE A 67 -3.96 -10.02 -0.66
CA PHE A 67 -3.26 -8.76 -0.94
C PHE A 67 -3.11 -8.52 -2.45
N LEU A 68 -3.66 -7.42 -2.95
CA LEU A 68 -3.48 -7.00 -4.35
C LEU A 68 -2.00 -6.81 -4.73
N PRO A 69 -1.13 -6.22 -3.89
CA PRO A 69 0.30 -6.14 -4.19
C PRO A 69 0.97 -7.50 -4.39
N THR A 70 0.55 -8.54 -3.67
CA THR A 70 1.08 -9.90 -3.86
C THR A 70 0.70 -10.45 -5.22
N VAL A 71 -0.57 -10.30 -5.61
CA VAL A 71 -1.02 -10.70 -6.96
C VAL A 71 -0.25 -9.98 -8.05
N ALA A 72 -0.01 -8.68 -7.89
CA ALA A 72 0.78 -7.90 -8.84
C ALA A 72 2.22 -8.43 -8.94
N SER A 73 2.87 -8.74 -7.81
CA SER A 73 4.22 -9.31 -7.77
C SER A 73 4.29 -10.68 -8.46
N GLU A 74 3.34 -11.57 -8.18
CA GLU A 74 3.26 -12.88 -8.84
C GLU A 74 3.13 -12.74 -10.36
N LEU A 75 2.28 -11.80 -10.83
CA LEU A 75 2.11 -11.56 -12.26
C LEU A 75 3.38 -10.98 -12.92
N ILE A 76 4.16 -10.18 -12.21
CA ILE A 76 5.45 -9.68 -12.68
C ILE A 76 6.44 -10.85 -12.79
N ASP A 77 6.54 -11.68 -11.77
CA ASP A 77 7.44 -12.84 -11.73
C ASP A 77 7.11 -13.85 -12.84
N GLU A 78 5.83 -14.00 -13.18
CA GLU A 78 5.35 -14.82 -14.28
C GLU A 78 5.53 -14.15 -15.67
N GLY A 79 6.01 -12.92 -15.74
CA GLY A 79 6.16 -12.17 -16.99
C GLY A 79 4.83 -11.74 -17.63
N LYS A 80 3.74 -11.74 -16.87
CA LYS A 80 2.38 -11.41 -17.34
C LYS A 80 1.99 -9.96 -17.11
N ALA A 81 2.72 -9.24 -16.26
CA ALA A 81 2.46 -7.84 -15.96
C ALA A 81 3.74 -7.04 -15.81
N ALA A 82 3.62 -5.73 -16.02
CA ALA A 82 4.61 -4.75 -15.67
C ALA A 82 3.96 -3.66 -14.82
N VAL A 83 4.69 -3.13 -13.85
CA VAL A 83 4.23 -2.03 -13.00
C VAL A 83 5.07 -0.80 -13.24
N THR A 84 4.42 0.31 -13.55
CA THR A 84 5.06 1.62 -13.62
C THR A 84 4.85 2.34 -12.30
N VAL A 85 5.93 2.69 -11.62
CA VAL A 85 5.89 3.46 -10.38
C VAL A 85 5.87 4.95 -10.71
N LEU A 86 4.78 5.61 -10.32
CA LEU A 86 4.65 7.06 -10.45
C LEU A 86 5.00 7.70 -9.09
N LYS A 87 5.93 8.65 -9.12
CA LYS A 87 6.30 9.41 -7.92
C LYS A 87 5.29 10.53 -7.69
N SER A 88 4.74 10.62 -6.48
CA SER A 88 3.96 11.77 -6.01
C SER A 88 4.82 12.65 -5.12
N THR A 89 4.60 13.96 -5.21
CA THR A 89 5.14 14.96 -4.30
C THR A 89 4.19 15.28 -3.14
N ASP A 90 3.00 14.67 -3.14
CA ASP A 90 1.99 14.89 -2.12
C ASP A 90 2.40 14.26 -0.79
N LYS A 91 2.04 14.95 0.28
CA LYS A 91 2.15 14.40 1.63
C LYS A 91 0.98 13.48 1.89
N TRP A 92 1.28 12.28 2.34
CA TRP A 92 0.26 11.31 2.74
C TRP A 92 -0.30 11.63 4.13
N TYR A 93 -1.62 11.44 4.29
CA TYR A 93 -2.33 11.57 5.56
C TYR A 93 -3.20 10.33 5.78
N GLY A 94 -2.98 9.61 6.87
CA GLY A 94 -3.80 8.48 7.28
C GLY A 94 -5.00 8.90 8.10
N VAL A 95 -6.11 8.16 7.97
CA VAL A 95 -7.32 8.30 8.80
C VAL A 95 -7.73 6.98 9.44
N THR A 96 -6.78 6.06 9.57
CA THR A 96 -7.03 4.71 10.07
C THR A 96 -7.38 4.71 11.55
N TYR A 97 -6.75 5.61 12.31
CA TYR A 97 -6.98 5.74 13.74
C TYR A 97 -7.66 7.06 14.07
N ARG A 98 -8.43 7.06 15.15
CA ARG A 98 -9.20 8.24 15.60
C ARG A 98 -8.29 9.42 15.93
N GLU A 99 -7.09 9.14 16.41
CA GLU A 99 -6.06 10.09 16.78
C GLU A 99 -5.54 10.89 15.58
N ASP A 100 -5.61 10.34 14.38
CA ASP A 100 -5.14 10.96 13.14
C ASP A 100 -6.08 12.09 12.67
N LYS A 101 -7.37 12.02 13.05
CA LYS A 101 -8.42 12.91 12.54
C LYS A 101 -8.09 14.40 12.69
N PRO A 102 -7.63 14.92 13.85
CA PRO A 102 -7.32 16.34 13.99
C PRO A 102 -6.25 16.82 13.00
N THR A 103 -5.21 16.01 12.81
CA THR A 103 -4.12 16.32 11.87
C THR A 103 -4.62 16.38 10.41
N VAL A 104 -5.47 15.45 10.03
CA VAL A 104 -6.03 15.40 8.67
C VAL A 104 -6.97 16.58 8.44
N VAL A 105 -7.85 16.89 9.40
CA VAL A 105 -8.76 18.04 9.31
C VAL A 105 -7.98 19.36 9.14
N ALA A 106 -6.93 19.57 9.94
CA ALA A 106 -6.08 20.74 9.82
C ALA A 106 -5.37 20.83 8.46
N ALA A 107 -4.86 19.70 7.97
CA ALA A 107 -4.18 19.65 6.67
C ALA A 107 -5.13 19.94 5.49
N ILE A 108 -6.35 19.40 5.51
CA ILE A 108 -7.35 19.67 4.47
C ILE A 108 -7.81 21.13 4.53
N ALA A 109 -8.07 21.66 5.73
CA ALA A 109 -8.42 23.08 5.90
C ALA A 109 -7.33 24.01 5.33
N GLN A 110 -6.07 23.72 5.59
CA GLN A 110 -4.95 24.47 5.02
C GLN A 110 -4.95 24.40 3.48
N LYS A 111 -5.11 23.19 2.90
CA LYS A 111 -5.14 23.01 1.44
C LYS A 111 -6.33 23.73 0.79
N THR A 112 -7.46 23.83 1.48
CA THR A 112 -8.62 24.60 1.03
C THR A 112 -8.30 26.11 1.05
N GLN A 113 -7.66 26.62 2.11
CA GLN A 113 -7.23 28.01 2.18
C GLN A 113 -6.20 28.38 1.09
N GLU A 114 -5.34 27.42 0.74
CA GLU A 114 -4.36 27.56 -0.34
C GLU A 114 -4.99 27.43 -1.75
N GLY A 115 -6.27 27.14 -1.84
CA GLY A 115 -7.02 27.00 -3.10
C GLY A 115 -6.78 25.68 -3.84
N LEU A 116 -6.16 24.68 -3.19
CA LEU A 116 -5.96 23.35 -3.76
C LEU A 116 -7.24 22.52 -3.78
N TYR A 117 -8.15 22.79 -2.84
CA TYR A 117 -9.51 22.24 -2.81
C TYR A 117 -10.54 23.37 -2.78
N PRO A 118 -11.71 23.21 -3.41
CA PRO A 118 -12.79 24.16 -3.25
C PRO A 118 -13.36 24.11 -1.83
N GLU A 119 -13.94 25.21 -1.37
CA GLU A 119 -14.62 25.26 -0.04
C GLU A 119 -15.81 24.31 0.01
N ASP A 120 -16.51 24.17 -1.10
CA ASP A 120 -17.59 23.19 -1.28
C ASP A 120 -17.21 22.22 -2.42
N LEU A 121 -16.95 20.96 -2.06
CA LEU A 121 -16.59 19.91 -3.02
C LEU A 121 -17.75 19.47 -3.91
N TRP A 122 -18.99 19.80 -3.50
CA TRP A 122 -20.20 19.28 -4.13
C TRP A 122 -21.09 20.40 -4.72
N ALA A 123 -20.61 21.65 -4.70
CA ALA A 123 -21.30 22.79 -5.27
C ALA A 123 -21.31 22.77 -6.81
#